data_81ecca5d6c3047c9e5a6b6295b9a1359
#
_entry.id   81ecca5d6c3047c9e5a6b6295b9a1359
#
_cell.length_a   1.000
_cell.length_b   1.000
_cell.length_c   1.000
_cell.angle_alpha   90.00
_cell.angle_beta   90.00
_cell.angle_gamma   90.00
#
_symmetry.space_group_name_H-M   'P 1'
#
loop_
_entity.id
_entity.type
_entity.pdbx_description
1 polymer ?
#
loop_
_entity_poly.entity_id
_entity_poly.type
_entity_poly.pdbx_seq_one_letter_code
_entity_poly.pdbx_strand_id
1 'polypeptide(L)'
;WQGGQIEKAFKLWESGLVESMYLGASPGALEQLLYYDAIRGELYRDFADPIGMAARSLVEGLFGIQPNALDNKLTIRPGFPLKWDSARIDIPDITFQFERRLNIDTYHITPNLMKKMPLEFIINANTDLIRKITVNDKEVSWEIINTIVGTPQIRVNAPYLDHYAITIEWGGNLLENPSFLQPILAGSVSGQLV
;
A
#
# COMPACT_ATOMS: atom_id res chain seq x y z
N TRP A 1 -0.58 -3.93 -4.16
CA TRP A 1 -0.57 -3.68 -2.71
C TRP A 1 -1.34 -4.75 -1.93
N GLN A 2 -2.57 -5.02 -2.27
CA GLN A 2 -3.42 -5.96 -1.51
C GLN A 2 -2.83 -7.38 -1.42
N GLY A 3 -2.07 -7.83 -2.43
CA GLY A 3 -1.36 -9.11 -2.42
C GLY A 3 -0.04 -9.11 -1.64
N GLY A 4 0.29 -8.06 -0.91
CA GLY A 4 1.49 -7.96 -0.07
C GLY A 4 2.81 -7.74 -0.83
N GLN A 5 2.77 -7.58 -2.17
CA GLN A 5 3.98 -7.34 -2.98
C GLN A 5 4.25 -5.85 -3.15
N ILE A 6 4.58 -5.19 -2.06
CA ILE A 6 4.66 -3.72 -1.96
C ILE A 6 5.65 -3.12 -2.97
N GLU A 7 6.88 -3.61 -3.03
CA GLU A 7 7.92 -3.08 -3.92
C GLU A 7 7.53 -3.18 -5.40
N LYS A 8 6.91 -4.29 -5.80
CA LYS A 8 6.42 -4.45 -7.18
C LYS A 8 5.24 -3.53 -7.47
N ALA A 9 4.31 -3.42 -6.53
CA ALA A 9 3.15 -2.56 -6.67
C ALA A 9 3.57 -1.09 -6.80
N PHE A 10 4.50 -0.63 -5.95
CA PHE A 10 5.03 0.72 -6.03
C PHE A 10 5.76 0.97 -7.35
N LYS A 11 6.62 0.06 -7.76
CA LYS A 11 7.35 0.20 -9.03
C LYS A 11 6.42 0.30 -10.24
N LEU A 12 5.36 -0.52 -10.28
CA LEU A 12 4.36 -0.47 -11.35
C LEU A 12 3.61 0.85 -11.35
N TRP A 13 3.19 1.32 -10.19
CA TRP A 13 2.48 2.59 -10.05
C TRP A 13 3.37 3.78 -10.43
N GLU A 14 4.61 3.85 -9.93
CA GLU A 14 5.59 4.87 -10.26
C GLU A 14 5.89 4.89 -11.76
N SER A 15 6.14 3.73 -12.37
CA SER A 15 6.41 3.62 -13.80
C SER A 15 5.23 4.12 -14.63
N GLY A 16 4.01 3.75 -14.25
CA GLY A 16 2.80 4.21 -14.92
C GLY A 16 2.62 5.73 -14.82
N LEU A 17 2.91 6.33 -13.64
CA LEU A 17 2.86 7.77 -13.47
C LEU A 17 3.92 8.48 -14.32
N VAL A 18 5.17 8.01 -14.29
CA VAL A 18 6.26 8.59 -15.08
C VAL A 18 5.94 8.53 -16.56
N GLU A 19 5.51 7.37 -17.06
CA GLU A 19 5.15 7.18 -18.46
C GLU A 19 3.99 8.10 -18.87
N SER A 20 2.91 8.10 -18.11
CA SER A 20 1.69 8.83 -18.46
C SER A 20 1.82 10.34 -18.28
N MET A 21 2.56 10.80 -17.26
CA MET A 21 2.65 12.22 -16.93
C MET A 21 3.79 12.95 -17.66
N TYR A 22 4.88 12.25 -17.96
CA TYR A 22 6.09 12.90 -18.51
C TYR A 22 6.43 12.48 -19.93
N LEU A 23 6.08 11.26 -20.34
CA LEU A 23 6.40 10.72 -21.66
C LEU A 23 5.21 10.74 -22.61
N GLY A 24 4.01 11.00 -22.12
CA GLY A 24 2.81 11.12 -22.92
C GLY A 24 2.81 12.38 -23.81
N ALA A 25 1.94 12.40 -24.83
CA ALA A 25 1.79 13.52 -25.75
C ALA A 25 1.23 14.79 -25.07
N SER A 26 0.62 14.65 -23.92
CA SER A 26 0.11 15.74 -23.06
C SER A 26 0.75 15.65 -21.69
N PRO A 27 1.91 16.28 -21.44
CA PRO A 27 2.58 16.23 -20.14
C PRO A 27 1.65 16.68 -19.01
N GLY A 28 1.60 15.87 -17.93
CA GLY A 28 0.70 16.10 -16.80
C GLY A 28 -0.70 15.51 -16.95
N ALA A 29 -1.06 14.97 -18.11
CA ALA A 29 -2.27 14.18 -18.32
C ALA A 29 -1.92 12.69 -18.33
N LEU A 30 -2.74 11.89 -17.66
CA LEU A 30 -2.65 10.43 -17.72
C LEU A 30 -3.34 9.96 -19.00
N GLU A 31 -2.56 9.68 -20.05
CA GLU A 31 -3.07 9.18 -21.30
C GLU A 31 -3.27 7.67 -21.25
N GLN A 32 -4.34 7.20 -21.86
CA GLN A 32 -4.53 5.78 -22.11
C GLN A 32 -4.25 5.50 -23.59
N LEU A 33 -3.27 4.63 -23.85
CA LEU A 33 -2.91 4.19 -25.17
C LEU A 33 -3.02 2.66 -25.25
N LEU A 34 -3.89 2.18 -26.12
CA LEU A 34 -3.96 0.78 -26.48
C LEU A 34 -3.13 0.52 -27.74
N TYR A 35 -2.60 -0.68 -27.88
CA TYR A 35 -1.81 -1.05 -29.06
C TYR A 35 -2.52 -0.77 -30.40
N TYR A 36 -3.83 -1.06 -30.45
CA TYR A 36 -4.63 -0.79 -31.64
C TYR A 36 -4.82 0.70 -31.90
N ASP A 37 -4.92 1.51 -30.86
CA ASP A 37 -5.09 2.96 -30.96
C ASP A 37 -3.80 3.59 -31.45
N ALA A 38 -2.63 3.09 -31.00
CA ALA A 38 -1.34 3.50 -31.50
C ALA A 38 -1.19 3.27 -33.00
N ILE A 39 -1.62 2.11 -33.53
CA ILE A 39 -1.59 1.77 -34.95
C ILE A 39 -2.51 2.66 -35.76
N ARG A 40 -3.66 3.04 -35.20
CA ARG A 40 -4.65 3.93 -35.85
C ARG A 40 -4.29 5.41 -35.71
N GLY A 41 -3.28 5.75 -34.88
CA GLY A 41 -2.98 7.13 -34.54
C GLY A 41 -4.03 7.78 -33.63
N GLU A 42 -4.85 7.00 -32.97
CA GLU A 42 -5.85 7.47 -32.02
C GLU A 42 -5.20 7.60 -30.63
N LEU A 43 -5.28 8.79 -30.06
CA LEU A 43 -4.84 9.07 -28.70
C LEU A 43 -6.06 9.48 -27.87
N TYR A 44 -6.36 8.71 -26.85
CA TYR A 44 -7.37 9.08 -25.87
C TYR A 44 -6.75 10.00 -24.83
N ARG A 45 -6.78 11.29 -25.11
CA ARG A 45 -6.31 12.34 -24.20
C ARG A 45 -7.36 12.56 -23.11
N ASP A 46 -6.87 12.94 -21.92
CA ASP A 46 -7.71 13.41 -20.82
C ASP A 46 -8.81 12.41 -20.41
N PHE A 47 -8.51 11.12 -20.54
CA PHE A 47 -9.43 10.09 -20.12
C PHE A 47 -9.42 10.00 -18.59
N ALA A 48 -10.57 10.26 -17.95
CA ALA A 48 -10.67 10.40 -16.50
C ALA A 48 -10.37 9.10 -15.73
N ASP A 49 -10.59 7.94 -16.35
CA ASP A 49 -10.40 6.65 -15.67
C ASP A 49 -8.97 6.38 -15.23
N PRO A 50 -7.91 6.58 -16.05
CA PRO A 50 -6.53 6.42 -15.60
C PRO A 50 -6.16 7.37 -14.46
N ILE A 51 -6.63 8.62 -14.50
CA ILE A 51 -6.41 9.61 -13.44
C ILE A 51 -7.07 9.15 -12.14
N GLY A 52 -8.34 8.75 -12.23
CA GLY A 52 -9.09 8.22 -11.09
C GLY A 52 -8.46 6.97 -10.49
N MET A 53 -7.99 6.05 -11.33
CA MET A 53 -7.31 4.83 -10.89
C MET A 53 -5.94 5.09 -10.28
N ALA A 54 -5.18 6.07 -10.79
CA ALA A 54 -3.91 6.48 -10.19
C ALA A 54 -4.14 7.10 -8.80
N ALA A 55 -5.11 8.00 -8.65
CA ALA A 55 -5.49 8.59 -7.38
C ALA A 55 -5.99 7.53 -6.39
N ARG A 56 -6.84 6.61 -6.85
CA ARG A 56 -7.33 5.48 -6.05
C ARG A 56 -6.18 4.57 -5.60
N SER A 57 -5.24 4.28 -6.49
CA SER A 57 -4.06 3.48 -6.15
C SER A 57 -3.17 4.16 -5.11
N LEU A 58 -3.10 5.49 -5.12
CA LEU A 58 -2.41 6.26 -4.08
C LEU A 58 -3.13 6.11 -2.73
N VAL A 59 -4.42 6.40 -2.68
CA VAL A 59 -5.20 6.43 -1.43
C VAL A 59 -5.44 5.02 -0.88
N GLU A 60 -6.03 4.13 -1.69
CA GLU A 60 -6.42 2.78 -1.24
C GLU A 60 -5.27 1.77 -1.30
N GLY A 61 -4.25 2.01 -2.13
CA GLY A 61 -3.10 1.13 -2.29
C GLY A 61 -1.92 1.53 -1.43
N LEU A 62 -1.29 2.67 -1.74
CA LEU A 62 -0.06 3.11 -1.06
C LEU A 62 -0.33 3.53 0.39
N PHE A 63 -1.34 4.36 0.66
CA PHE A 63 -1.75 4.72 2.02
C PHE A 63 -2.72 3.69 2.63
N GLY A 64 -3.35 2.87 1.83
CA GLY A 64 -4.19 1.76 2.26
C GLY A 64 -5.47 2.17 2.97
N ILE A 65 -5.99 3.36 2.71
CA ILE A 65 -7.15 3.94 3.39
C ILE A 65 -8.43 3.41 2.73
N GLN A 66 -9.19 2.61 3.45
CA GLN A 66 -10.39 1.93 2.96
C GLN A 66 -11.54 2.03 3.97
N PRO A 67 -12.31 3.14 3.95
CA PRO A 67 -13.51 3.25 4.77
C PRO A 67 -14.63 2.38 4.22
N ASN A 68 -15.24 1.56 5.08
CA ASN A 68 -16.41 0.74 4.76
C ASN A 68 -17.55 1.07 5.72
N ALA A 69 -18.43 1.97 5.29
CA ALA A 69 -19.55 2.42 6.11
C ALA A 69 -20.61 1.34 6.34
N LEU A 70 -20.74 0.37 5.43
CA LEU A 70 -21.69 -0.74 5.55
C LEU A 70 -21.25 -1.70 6.67
N ASP A 71 -19.98 -2.06 6.69
CA ASP A 71 -19.41 -2.94 7.73
C ASP A 71 -19.00 -2.16 8.99
N ASN A 72 -19.26 -0.84 9.02
CA ASN A 72 -18.89 0.05 10.13
C ASN A 72 -17.42 -0.08 10.50
N LYS A 73 -16.51 0.04 9.54
CA LYS A 73 -15.10 -0.19 9.72
C LYS A 73 -14.25 0.74 8.85
N LEU A 74 -13.19 1.31 9.45
CA LEU A 74 -12.11 1.96 8.72
C LEU A 74 -10.91 1.01 8.71
N THR A 75 -10.63 0.41 7.55
CA THR A 75 -9.41 -0.39 7.39
C THR A 75 -8.30 0.51 6.85
N ILE A 76 -7.13 0.47 7.48
CA ILE A 76 -5.92 1.13 7.00
C ILE A 76 -4.83 0.07 6.87
N ARG A 77 -4.33 -0.10 5.64
CA ARG A 77 -3.29 -1.08 5.29
C ARG A 77 -2.20 -0.40 4.46
N PRO A 78 -1.29 0.35 5.08
CA PRO A 78 -0.25 1.07 4.36
C PRO A 78 0.67 0.11 3.60
N GLY A 79 0.98 0.48 2.37
CA GLY A 79 1.86 -0.25 1.46
C GLY A 79 3.11 0.57 1.14
N PHE A 80 3.81 1.07 2.16
CA PHE A 80 5.02 1.84 1.95
C PHE A 80 6.21 0.93 1.66
N PRO A 81 7.05 1.28 0.65
CA PRO A 81 8.30 0.61 0.41
C PRO A 81 9.20 0.58 1.66
N LEU A 82 9.93 -0.51 1.86
CA LEU A 82 10.78 -0.68 3.05
C LEU A 82 11.86 0.41 3.21
N LYS A 83 12.27 1.03 2.10
CA LYS A 83 13.28 2.09 2.08
C LYS A 83 12.74 3.47 2.49
N TRP A 84 11.43 3.60 2.65
CA TRP A 84 10.84 4.88 3.00
C TRP A 84 10.91 5.11 4.51
N ASP A 85 11.40 6.30 4.87
CA ASP A 85 11.48 6.74 6.26
C ASP A 85 10.27 7.58 6.66
N SER A 86 9.53 8.10 5.68
CA SER A 86 8.32 8.89 5.94
C SER A 86 7.38 8.91 4.76
N ALA A 87 6.10 9.12 5.05
CA ALA A 87 5.05 9.40 4.07
C ALA A 87 3.95 10.24 4.71
N ARG A 88 3.32 11.12 3.93
CA ARG A 88 2.18 11.91 4.40
C ARG A 88 1.16 12.09 3.30
N ILE A 89 -0.11 11.97 3.67
CA ILE A 89 -1.25 12.39 2.87
C ILE A 89 -2.17 13.26 3.73
N ASP A 90 -2.71 14.31 3.12
CA ASP A 90 -3.62 15.24 3.77
C ASP A 90 -4.77 15.51 2.80
N ILE A 91 -5.91 14.89 3.04
CA ILE A 91 -7.12 15.00 2.23
C ILE A 91 -8.30 15.32 3.15
N PRO A 92 -9.44 15.83 2.63
CA PRO A 92 -10.56 16.26 3.46
C PRO A 92 -11.06 15.21 4.47
N ASP A 93 -11.00 13.94 4.11
CA ASP A 93 -11.54 12.84 4.91
C ASP A 93 -10.54 12.26 5.92
N ILE A 94 -9.24 12.52 5.76
CA ILE A 94 -8.21 11.94 6.63
C ILE A 94 -6.86 12.62 6.46
N THR A 95 -6.18 12.87 7.57
CA THR A 95 -4.74 13.15 7.60
C THR A 95 -4.02 11.89 8.07
N PHE A 96 -3.03 11.44 7.32
CA PHE A 96 -2.21 10.29 7.66
C PHE A 96 -0.73 10.62 7.47
N GLN A 97 0.07 10.38 8.51
CA GLN A 97 1.51 10.56 8.52
C GLN A 97 2.17 9.28 9.03
N PHE A 98 3.24 8.88 8.37
CA PHE A 98 4.11 7.76 8.73
C PHE A 98 5.53 8.28 8.91
N GLU A 99 6.22 7.82 9.95
CA GLU A 99 7.64 8.02 10.17
C GLU A 99 8.28 6.70 10.64
N ARG A 100 9.46 6.43 10.09
CA ARG A 100 10.32 5.33 10.51
C ARG A 100 11.64 5.86 11.04
N ARG A 101 11.98 5.47 12.25
CA ARG A 101 13.25 5.80 12.87
C ARG A 101 13.87 4.56 13.48
N LEU A 102 14.99 4.11 12.91
CA LEU A 102 15.65 2.87 13.35
C LEU A 102 14.65 1.67 13.27
N ASN A 103 14.32 1.13 14.43
CA ASN A 103 13.41 0.01 14.61
C ASN A 103 12.00 0.41 15.09
N ILE A 104 11.66 1.68 14.96
CA ILE A 104 10.35 2.20 15.40
C ILE A 104 9.61 2.79 14.19
N ASP A 105 8.41 2.28 13.96
CA ASP A 105 7.45 2.85 13.02
C ASP A 105 6.37 3.59 13.79
N THR A 106 6.11 4.84 13.42
CA THR A 106 5.07 5.67 14.03
C THR A 106 4.07 6.12 12.97
N TYR A 107 2.80 5.99 13.28
CA TYR A 107 1.70 6.38 12.40
C TYR A 107 0.78 7.35 13.16
N HIS A 108 0.56 8.51 12.59
CA HIS A 108 -0.41 9.49 13.06
C HIS A 108 -1.58 9.54 12.09
N ILE A 109 -2.78 9.24 12.58
CA ILE A 109 -3.98 9.14 11.76
C ILE A 109 -5.08 9.97 12.41
N THR A 110 -5.62 10.92 11.66
CA THR A 110 -6.74 11.76 12.09
C THR A 110 -7.87 11.60 11.07
N PRO A 111 -8.83 10.70 11.31
CA PRO A 111 -9.98 10.54 10.43
C PRO A 111 -10.96 11.71 10.61
N ASN A 112 -11.46 12.22 9.49
CA ASN A 112 -12.51 13.25 9.42
C ASN A 112 -13.70 12.75 8.61
N LEU A 113 -14.08 11.49 8.81
CA LEU A 113 -15.16 10.84 8.10
C LEU A 113 -16.52 11.25 8.69
N MET A 114 -17.54 11.38 7.85
CA MET A 114 -18.92 11.65 8.31
C MET A 114 -19.43 10.60 9.29
N LYS A 115 -19.07 9.34 9.09
CA LYS A 115 -19.40 8.23 9.99
C LYS A 115 -18.19 7.86 10.84
N LYS A 116 -18.37 7.89 12.14
CA LYS A 116 -17.36 7.44 13.13
C LYS A 116 -17.28 5.92 13.10
N MET A 117 -16.13 5.39 12.71
CA MET A 117 -15.91 3.95 12.54
C MET A 117 -14.68 3.50 13.34
N PRO A 118 -14.70 2.32 13.98
CA PRO A 118 -13.52 1.74 14.59
C PRO A 118 -12.43 1.48 13.53
N LEU A 119 -11.18 1.51 13.97
CA LEU A 119 -10.00 1.28 13.13
C LEU A 119 -9.59 -0.18 13.15
N GLU A 120 -9.39 -0.74 11.97
CA GLU A 120 -8.64 -1.96 11.73
C GLU A 120 -7.33 -1.58 11.03
N PHE A 121 -6.22 -1.62 11.75
CA PHE A 121 -4.91 -1.28 11.23
C PHE A 121 -4.13 -2.55 10.89
N ILE A 122 -3.73 -2.71 9.63
CA ILE A 122 -3.06 -3.91 9.12
C ILE A 122 -1.73 -3.51 8.52
N ILE A 123 -0.64 -4.12 8.97
CA ILE A 123 0.69 -3.86 8.41
C ILE A 123 1.42 -5.16 8.12
N ASN A 124 2.35 -5.10 7.16
CA ASN A 124 3.28 -6.19 6.92
C ASN A 124 4.30 -6.26 8.06
N ALA A 125 4.60 -7.46 8.51
CA ALA A 125 5.69 -7.67 9.45
C ALA A 125 7.02 -7.43 8.75
N ASN A 126 7.81 -6.48 9.25
CA ASN A 126 9.13 -6.16 8.69
C ASN A 126 10.22 -7.06 9.28
N THR A 127 9.99 -7.59 10.47
CA THR A 127 10.93 -8.44 11.20
C THR A 127 10.21 -9.64 11.81
N ASP A 128 10.97 -10.60 12.28
CA ASP A 128 10.47 -11.82 12.93
C ASP A 128 10.02 -11.63 14.38
N LEU A 129 10.23 -10.42 14.95
CA LEU A 129 9.85 -10.09 16.33
C LEU A 129 9.23 -8.69 16.42
N ILE A 130 8.12 -8.60 17.11
CA ILE A 130 7.52 -7.33 17.54
C ILE A 130 7.73 -7.23 19.04
N ARG A 131 8.38 -6.16 19.49
CA ARG A 131 8.62 -5.92 20.91
C ARG A 131 7.40 -5.31 21.58
N LYS A 132 6.80 -4.32 20.93
CA LYS A 132 5.69 -3.58 21.49
C LYS A 132 4.86 -2.91 20.41
N ILE A 133 3.55 -2.85 20.62
CA ILE A 133 2.63 -2.01 19.84
C ILE A 133 1.81 -1.16 20.81
N THR A 134 1.75 0.14 20.56
CA THR A 134 0.90 1.05 21.33
C THR A 134 -0.03 1.84 20.42
N VAL A 135 -1.19 2.19 20.96
CA VAL A 135 -2.13 3.16 20.38
C VAL A 135 -2.38 4.24 21.42
N ASN A 136 -2.02 5.49 21.12
CA ASN A 136 -2.08 6.62 22.06
C ASN A 136 -1.40 6.26 23.41
N ASP A 137 -0.16 5.78 23.33
CA ASP A 137 0.71 5.38 24.43
C ASP A 137 0.22 4.18 25.26
N LYS A 138 -0.91 3.60 24.92
CA LYS A 138 -1.43 2.39 25.58
C LYS A 138 -1.05 1.16 24.77
N GLU A 139 -0.46 0.19 25.44
CA GLU A 139 -0.16 -1.11 24.82
C GLU A 139 -1.45 -1.83 24.42
N VAL A 140 -1.45 -2.38 23.21
CA VAL A 140 -2.61 -3.05 22.61
C VAL A 140 -2.24 -4.45 22.17
N SER A 141 -3.24 -5.33 22.17
CA SER A 141 -3.12 -6.65 21.58
C SER A 141 -3.13 -6.57 20.06
N TRP A 142 -2.47 -7.52 19.44
CA TRP A 142 -2.42 -7.68 18.00
C TRP A 142 -2.51 -9.16 17.61
N GLU A 143 -2.85 -9.44 16.38
CA GLU A 143 -2.96 -10.80 15.85
C GLU A 143 -2.25 -10.94 14.52
N ILE A 144 -1.74 -12.14 14.25
CA ILE A 144 -1.13 -12.46 12.94
C ILE A 144 -2.25 -12.81 11.97
N ILE A 145 -2.22 -12.18 10.79
CA ILE A 145 -3.04 -12.59 9.66
C ILE A 145 -2.20 -13.52 8.80
N ASN A 146 -2.57 -14.79 8.78
CA ASN A 146 -1.93 -15.76 7.90
C ASN A 146 -2.40 -15.51 6.47
N THR A 147 -1.54 -14.91 5.65
CA THR A 147 -1.74 -14.82 4.21
C THR A 147 -1.08 -16.02 3.54
N ILE A 148 -1.77 -16.63 2.58
CA ILE A 148 -1.25 -17.79 1.86
C ILE A 148 -0.06 -17.42 0.97
N VAL A 149 0.02 -16.15 0.56
CA VAL A 149 1.06 -15.63 -0.34
C VAL A 149 1.55 -14.27 0.15
N GLY A 150 2.83 -14.13 0.40
CA GLY A 150 3.46 -12.84 0.73
C GLY A 150 4.01 -12.76 2.15
N THR A 151 4.32 -11.55 2.56
CA THR A 151 4.85 -11.25 3.89
C THR A 151 3.76 -11.41 4.94
N PRO A 152 4.05 -12.00 6.11
CA PRO A 152 3.10 -12.06 7.22
C PRO A 152 2.56 -10.67 7.58
N GLN A 153 1.29 -10.61 7.92
CA GLN A 153 0.64 -9.35 8.31
C GLN A 153 0.18 -9.44 9.75
N ILE A 154 0.18 -8.31 10.40
CA ILE A 154 -0.39 -8.14 11.74
C ILE A 154 -1.57 -7.20 11.68
N ARG A 155 -2.55 -7.47 12.53
CA ARG A 155 -3.76 -6.67 12.70
C ARG A 155 -3.82 -6.10 14.10
N VAL A 156 -4.09 -4.81 14.19
CA VAL A 156 -4.41 -4.08 15.42
C VAL A 156 -5.82 -3.53 15.29
N ASN A 157 -6.69 -3.82 16.22
CA ASN A 157 -8.03 -3.26 16.28
C ASN A 157 -8.09 -2.19 17.37
N ALA A 158 -8.68 -1.04 17.04
CA ALA A 158 -8.89 0.06 17.97
C ALA A 158 -10.32 0.60 17.86
N PRO A 159 -10.95 1.02 18.98
CA PRO A 159 -12.23 1.71 18.91
C PRO A 159 -12.09 3.01 18.12
N TYR A 160 -13.21 3.65 17.76
CA TYR A 160 -13.16 4.97 17.17
C TYR A 160 -12.46 5.96 18.12
N LEU A 161 -11.48 6.67 17.58
CA LEU A 161 -10.79 7.80 18.22
C LEU A 161 -10.68 8.93 17.21
N ASP A 162 -10.70 10.18 17.69
CA ASP A 162 -10.53 11.35 16.83
C ASP A 162 -9.08 11.47 16.31
N HIS A 163 -8.14 10.83 16.99
CA HIS A 163 -6.73 10.75 16.59
C HIS A 163 -6.10 9.44 17.08
N TYR A 164 -5.30 8.83 16.22
CA TYR A 164 -4.50 7.65 16.54
C TYR A 164 -3.02 7.99 16.41
N ALA A 165 -2.25 7.74 17.47
CA ALA A 165 -0.80 7.65 17.44
C ALA A 165 -0.42 6.18 17.66
N ILE A 166 -0.13 5.47 16.57
CA ILE A 166 0.23 4.04 16.61
C ILE A 166 1.75 3.95 16.53
N THR A 167 2.36 3.30 17.51
CA THR A 167 3.80 3.07 17.52
C THR A 167 4.07 1.57 17.57
N ILE A 168 4.97 1.12 16.69
CA ILE A 168 5.42 -0.26 16.61
C ILE A 168 6.92 -0.30 16.81
N GLU A 169 7.33 -1.00 17.85
CA GLU A 169 8.73 -1.27 18.12
C GLU A 169 9.09 -2.66 17.60
N TRP A 170 9.90 -2.69 16.55
CA TRP A 170 10.40 -3.89 15.93
C TRP A 170 11.61 -4.45 16.67
N GLY A 171 11.77 -5.76 16.64
CA GLY A 171 12.97 -6.46 17.13
C GLY A 171 13.37 -7.56 16.15
N GLY A 172 14.34 -8.39 16.56
CA GLY A 172 14.76 -9.53 15.77
C GLY A 172 15.44 -9.18 14.44
N ASN A 173 15.27 -10.06 13.45
CA ASN A 173 15.90 -9.94 12.13
C ASN A 173 14.86 -9.52 11.08
N LEU A 174 15.32 -8.84 10.03
CA LEU A 174 14.47 -8.54 8.88
C LEU A 174 13.95 -9.83 8.26
N LEU A 175 12.67 -9.84 7.94
CA LEU A 175 12.09 -10.92 7.16
C LEU A 175 12.59 -10.82 5.72
N GLU A 176 13.32 -11.81 5.28
CA GLU A 176 13.67 -11.94 3.87
C GLU A 176 12.39 -12.23 3.08
N ASN A 177 12.14 -11.41 2.05
CA ASN A 177 11.11 -11.79 1.09
C ASN A 177 11.51 -13.13 0.49
N PRO A 178 10.62 -14.14 0.50
CA PRO A 178 10.93 -15.38 -0.18
C PRO A 178 11.33 -15.02 -1.61
N SER A 179 12.57 -15.38 -1.99
CA SER A 179 13.02 -15.22 -3.37
C SER A 179 12.13 -16.12 -4.21
N PHE A 180 11.10 -15.54 -4.81
CA PHE A 180 10.35 -16.27 -5.82
C PHE A 180 11.35 -16.70 -6.87
N LEU A 181 11.39 -17.98 -7.13
CA LEU A 181 12.12 -18.59 -8.23
C LEU A 181 12.07 -17.65 -9.43
N GLN A 182 13.23 -17.42 -10.05
CA GLN A 182 13.31 -16.55 -11.23
C GLN A 182 12.14 -16.89 -12.16
N PRO A 183 11.47 -15.87 -12.73
CA PRO A 183 10.34 -16.14 -13.60
C PRO A 183 10.84 -17.12 -14.70
N ILE A 184 10.22 -18.27 -14.77
CA ILE A 184 10.43 -19.19 -15.88
C ILE A 184 9.90 -18.45 -17.10
N LEU A 185 10.82 -17.97 -17.93
CA LEU A 185 10.43 -17.34 -19.19
C LEU A 185 9.73 -18.42 -20.01
N ALA A 186 8.47 -18.17 -20.36
CA ALA A 186 7.75 -19.03 -21.28
C ALA A 186 8.57 -19.15 -22.57
N GLY A 187 9.06 -20.35 -22.87
CA GLY A 187 9.92 -20.63 -24.02
C GLY A 187 11.33 -21.14 -23.70
N SER A 188 11.76 -21.13 -22.43
CA SER A 188 13.05 -21.71 -22.03
C SER A 188 12.94 -23.13 -21.47
N VAL A 189 11.80 -23.77 -21.57
CA VAL A 189 11.64 -25.17 -21.18
C VAL A 189 12.01 -26.06 -22.39
N SER A 190 13.29 -26.30 -22.54
CA SER A 190 13.73 -27.54 -23.21
C SER A 190 13.46 -28.66 -22.20
N GLY A 191 12.20 -29.06 -22.05
CA GLY A 191 11.80 -30.12 -21.16
C GLY A 191 12.19 -31.45 -21.76
N GLN A 192 13.24 -32.08 -21.28
CA GLN A 192 13.29 -33.52 -21.22
C GLN A 192 12.42 -33.95 -20.03
N LEU A 193 11.19 -34.33 -20.31
CA LEU A 193 10.43 -35.21 -19.42
C LEU A 193 11.11 -36.58 -19.45
N VAL A 194 11.71 -36.95 -18.35
CA VAL A 194 12.08 -38.33 -18.05
C VAL A 194 10.99 -38.93 -17.20
#